data_5866993fa8ea9e4bf10b00aea1404ba0
#
_entry.id   5866993fa8ea9e4bf10b00aea1404ba0
#
_cell.length_a   1.000
_cell.length_b   1.000
_cell.length_c   1.000
_cell.angle_alpha   90.00
_cell.angle_beta   90.00
_cell.angle_gamma   90.00
#
_symmetry.space_group_name_H-M   'P 1'
#
loop_
_entity.id
_entity.type
_entity.pdbx_description
1 polymer ?
#
loop_
_entity_poly.entity_id
_entity_poly.type
_entity_poly.pdbx_seq_one_letter_code
_entity_poly.pdbx_strand_id
1 'polypeptide(L)'
;DAIRKTISYTNEAGKSYKLNEKTAVLMVRPRGWHLPEKHVKVDGEIMSGSLFDFGLFFVHNVKQLLANGTAPYFYLPKMESHLEARLWNDVFVLAQNELSIPQGTIKATVLIETITATFELHEIIYELKEHMAGLNCGRWDYIFSYIKKLRNLNGYVLPDRGQVTMAVPFMSSYSKLVIQTCHKRRVHAMGGMSALIPIKNDDAANNAAIEKVRQDKLREVTNGHDGTWVAHPGLVKVAMDIFNEHMPTAHHYNIKREGEV
;
A
#
# COMPACT_ATOMS: atom_id res chain seq x y z
N ASP A 1 -18.30 9.24 9.92
CA ASP A 1 -19.52 8.45 9.62
C ASP A 1 -19.19 7.02 9.18
N ALA A 2 -18.21 6.79 8.29
CA ALA A 2 -17.83 5.43 7.84
C ALA A 2 -17.40 4.54 9.02
N ILE A 3 -16.51 5.03 9.89
CA ILE A 3 -16.04 4.28 11.06
C ILE A 3 -17.17 3.99 12.05
N ARG A 4 -18.12 4.93 12.20
CA ARG A 4 -19.30 4.78 13.04
C ARG A 4 -20.44 3.98 12.38
N LYS A 5 -20.24 3.57 11.11
CA LYS A 5 -21.23 2.84 10.29
C LYS A 5 -22.56 3.57 10.08
N THR A 6 -22.53 4.91 10.16
CA THR A 6 -23.73 5.77 10.00
C THR A 6 -23.84 6.39 8.60
N ILE A 7 -22.86 6.13 7.72
CA ILE A 7 -22.86 6.70 6.39
C ILE A 7 -23.88 6.01 5.49
N SER A 8 -24.69 6.82 4.82
CA SER A 8 -25.56 6.39 3.71
C SER A 8 -25.58 7.50 2.67
N TYR A 9 -25.85 7.14 1.43
CA TYR A 9 -25.93 8.07 0.31
C TYR A 9 -26.92 7.58 -0.71
N THR A 10 -27.76 8.48 -1.21
CA THR A 10 -28.65 8.22 -2.35
C THR A 10 -28.26 9.16 -3.48
N ASN A 11 -27.97 8.61 -4.65
CA ASN A 11 -27.60 9.40 -5.81
C ASN A 11 -28.84 10.03 -6.50
N GLU A 12 -28.62 10.90 -7.48
CA GLU A 12 -29.68 11.58 -8.23
C GLU A 12 -30.61 10.62 -8.97
N ALA A 13 -30.15 9.42 -9.34
CA ALA A 13 -30.95 8.37 -9.95
C ALA A 13 -31.76 7.53 -8.94
N GLY A 14 -31.80 7.94 -7.66
CA GLY A 14 -32.55 7.27 -6.59
C GLY A 14 -31.89 5.99 -6.06
N LYS A 15 -30.66 5.65 -6.48
CA LYS A 15 -29.94 4.48 -5.97
C LYS A 15 -29.30 4.79 -4.62
N SER A 16 -29.70 4.02 -3.60
CA SER A 16 -29.16 4.16 -2.24
C SER A 16 -27.97 3.24 -2.00
N TYR A 17 -26.99 3.75 -1.29
CA TYR A 17 -25.77 3.06 -0.86
C TYR A 17 -25.65 3.15 0.66
N LYS A 18 -25.34 2.03 1.27
CA LYS A 18 -25.05 1.92 2.71
C LYS A 18 -23.94 0.89 2.92
N LEU A 19 -23.28 0.95 4.08
CA LEU A 19 -22.30 -0.06 4.44
C LEU A 19 -23.01 -1.41 4.68
N ASN A 20 -22.33 -2.49 4.30
CA ASN A 20 -22.72 -3.83 4.67
C ASN A 20 -22.52 -4.02 6.19
N GLU A 21 -23.22 -5.00 6.77
CA GLU A 21 -23.02 -5.38 8.18
C GLU A 21 -21.56 -5.75 8.45
N LYS A 22 -21.00 -6.62 7.61
CA LYS A 22 -19.57 -6.97 7.63
C LYS A 22 -18.84 -6.14 6.56
N THR A 23 -18.05 -5.19 7.00
CA THR A 23 -17.20 -4.35 6.14
C THR A 23 -15.79 -4.90 6.06
N ALA A 24 -15.04 -4.53 5.01
CA ALA A 24 -13.60 -4.71 4.97
C ALA A 24 -12.91 -3.91 6.07
N VAL A 25 -11.75 -4.37 6.51
CA VAL A 25 -10.87 -3.59 7.38
C VAL A 25 -10.35 -2.38 6.60
N LEU A 26 -10.43 -1.20 7.21
CA LEU A 26 -9.96 0.03 6.57
C LEU A 26 -8.47 0.21 6.79
N MET A 27 -7.77 0.53 5.72
CA MET A 27 -6.39 0.98 5.74
C MET A 27 -6.36 2.40 5.15
N VAL A 28 -5.93 3.38 5.95
CA VAL A 28 -5.99 4.79 5.60
C VAL A 28 -4.65 5.27 5.08
N ARG A 29 -4.69 5.97 3.95
CA ARG A 29 -3.50 6.55 3.32
C ARG A 29 -3.43 8.05 3.58
N PRO A 30 -2.59 8.51 4.53
CA PRO A 30 -2.32 9.93 4.68
C PRO A 30 -1.50 10.43 3.48
N ARG A 31 -1.53 11.73 3.22
CA ARG A 31 -0.63 12.34 2.24
C ARG A 31 0.84 12.05 2.60
N GLY A 32 1.69 11.98 1.58
CA GLY A 32 3.13 11.82 1.78
C GLY A 32 3.78 13.09 2.35
N TRP A 33 4.97 12.94 2.96
CA TRP A 33 5.74 14.02 3.59
C TRP A 33 5.98 15.24 2.69
N HIS A 34 5.98 15.05 1.37
CA HIS A 34 6.20 16.10 0.37
C HIS A 34 4.99 17.03 0.13
N LEU A 35 3.83 16.75 0.70
CA LEU A 35 2.60 17.52 0.46
C LEU A 35 2.23 18.39 1.66
N PRO A 36 2.07 19.71 1.48
CA PRO A 36 1.58 20.61 2.51
C PRO A 36 0.04 20.62 2.58
N GLU A 37 -0.48 21.01 3.75
CA GLU A 37 -1.87 21.43 3.93
C GLU A 37 -1.95 22.96 3.89
N LYS A 38 -2.00 23.52 2.71
CA LYS A 38 -1.88 24.97 2.48
C LYS A 38 -2.98 25.84 3.11
N HIS A 39 -4.10 25.23 3.51
CA HIS A 39 -5.23 25.96 4.11
C HIS A 39 -5.15 26.00 5.64
N VAL A 40 -4.22 25.29 6.26
CA VAL A 40 -4.02 25.25 7.71
C VAL A 40 -2.62 25.73 8.05
N LYS A 41 -2.55 26.67 8.99
CA LYS A 41 -1.29 27.19 9.53
C LYS A 41 -1.21 26.91 11.02
N VAL A 42 -0.03 26.59 11.50
CA VAL A 42 0.32 26.48 12.91
C VAL A 42 1.48 27.44 13.17
N ASP A 43 1.31 28.37 14.08
CA ASP A 43 2.28 29.43 14.41
C ASP A 43 2.73 30.25 13.18
N GLY A 44 1.82 30.45 12.22
CA GLY A 44 2.08 31.20 10.97
C GLY A 44 2.65 30.36 9.82
N GLU A 45 3.13 29.13 10.08
CA GLU A 45 3.72 28.23 9.09
C GLU A 45 2.68 27.26 8.50
N ILE A 46 2.82 26.95 7.21
CA ILE A 46 1.95 25.98 6.52
C ILE A 46 2.18 24.58 7.11
N MET A 47 1.09 23.93 7.50
CA MET A 47 1.12 22.60 8.11
C MET A 47 1.48 21.48 7.11
N SER A 48 2.16 20.44 7.58
CA SER A 48 2.36 19.19 6.83
C SER A 48 1.01 18.51 6.54
N GLY A 49 0.76 18.14 5.28
CA GLY A 49 -0.42 17.39 4.89
C GLY A 49 -0.46 16.00 5.52
N SER A 50 0.70 15.35 5.69
CA SER A 50 0.81 14.05 6.36
C SER A 50 0.33 14.10 7.80
N LEU A 51 0.80 15.10 8.56
CA LEU A 51 0.43 15.27 9.99
C LEU A 51 -1.02 15.66 10.12
N PHE A 52 -1.53 16.51 9.23
CA PHE A 52 -2.95 16.89 9.21
C PHE A 52 -3.86 15.67 9.00
N ASP A 53 -3.60 14.88 7.96
CA ASP A 53 -4.42 13.70 7.63
C ASP A 53 -4.35 12.64 8.72
N PHE A 54 -3.13 12.29 9.16
CA PHE A 54 -2.92 11.30 10.20
C PHE A 54 -3.53 11.73 11.54
N GLY A 55 -3.20 12.95 11.99
CA GLY A 55 -3.60 13.44 13.30
C GLY A 55 -5.12 13.51 13.46
N LEU A 56 -5.81 14.13 12.49
CA LEU A 56 -7.27 14.22 12.53
C LEU A 56 -7.93 12.84 12.46
N PHE A 57 -7.45 11.97 11.55
CA PHE A 57 -8.01 10.63 11.45
C PHE A 57 -7.81 9.84 12.76
N PHE A 58 -6.61 9.85 13.31
CA PHE A 58 -6.27 9.08 14.51
C PHE A 58 -7.03 9.57 15.74
N VAL A 59 -6.97 10.86 16.03
CA VAL A 59 -7.63 11.45 17.20
C VAL A 59 -9.14 11.18 17.20
N HIS A 60 -9.79 11.37 16.05
CA HIS A 60 -11.25 11.23 15.97
C HIS A 60 -11.74 9.79 15.90
N ASN A 61 -10.90 8.82 15.54
CA ASN A 61 -11.40 7.50 15.20
C ASN A 61 -10.75 6.33 15.96
N VAL A 62 -9.57 6.48 16.57
CA VAL A 62 -8.85 5.35 17.16
C VAL A 62 -9.67 4.59 18.21
N LYS A 63 -10.31 5.30 19.14
CA LYS A 63 -11.14 4.68 20.19
C LYS A 63 -12.34 3.94 19.60
N GLN A 64 -12.96 4.49 18.56
CA GLN A 64 -14.08 3.84 17.89
C GLN A 64 -13.62 2.63 17.07
N LEU A 65 -12.46 2.69 16.41
CA LEU A 65 -11.88 1.53 15.69
C LEU A 65 -11.64 0.38 16.67
N LEU A 66 -11.03 0.65 17.81
CA LEU A 66 -10.77 -0.36 18.84
C LEU A 66 -12.09 -0.93 19.41
N ALA A 67 -13.09 -0.09 19.68
CA ALA A 67 -14.41 -0.55 20.12
C ALA A 67 -15.13 -1.41 19.07
N ASN A 68 -14.85 -1.19 17.78
CA ASN A 68 -15.37 -2.02 16.70
C ASN A 68 -14.60 -3.34 16.50
N GLY A 69 -13.60 -3.64 17.36
CA GLY A 69 -12.77 -4.86 17.24
C GLY A 69 -11.75 -4.82 16.09
N THR A 70 -11.39 -3.63 15.61
CA THR A 70 -10.36 -3.41 14.60
C THR A 70 -9.25 -2.52 15.14
N ALA A 71 -8.36 -2.02 14.30
CA ALA A 71 -7.25 -1.14 14.71
C ALA A 71 -7.01 -0.04 13.67
N PRO A 72 -6.24 1.00 14.02
CA PRO A 72 -5.81 2.01 13.06
C PRO A 72 -4.70 1.46 12.17
N TYR A 73 -5.05 1.14 10.91
CA TYR A 73 -4.12 0.69 9.88
C TYR A 73 -3.82 1.83 8.91
N PHE A 74 -2.52 2.04 8.64
CA PHE A 74 -2.05 3.08 7.74
C PHE A 74 -1.27 2.52 6.57
N TYR A 75 -1.32 3.26 5.46
CA TYR A 75 -0.61 2.97 4.23
C TYR A 75 0.24 4.17 3.85
N LEU A 76 1.57 4.05 4.05
CA LEU A 76 2.51 5.18 4.01
C LEU A 76 3.14 5.33 2.62
N PRO A 77 2.85 6.46 1.90
CA PRO A 77 3.33 6.65 0.54
C PRO A 77 4.63 7.44 0.45
N LYS A 78 5.29 7.35 -0.70
CA LYS A 78 6.31 8.28 -1.21
C LYS A 78 7.58 8.44 -0.36
N MET A 79 7.89 7.51 0.51
CA MET A 79 9.16 7.56 1.25
C MET A 79 10.35 7.31 0.34
N GLU A 80 11.43 8.04 0.56
CA GLU A 80 12.71 7.88 -0.12
C GLU A 80 13.83 7.37 0.81
N SER A 81 13.64 7.41 2.13
CA SER A 81 14.64 7.05 3.14
C SER A 81 14.03 6.45 4.39
N HIS A 82 14.82 5.64 5.11
CA HIS A 82 14.48 5.13 6.44
C HIS A 82 14.32 6.23 7.48
N LEU A 83 14.91 7.41 7.28
CA LEU A 83 14.73 8.56 8.19
C LEU A 83 13.28 9.09 8.14
N GLU A 84 12.63 9.01 7.00
CA GLU A 84 11.21 9.34 6.89
C GLU A 84 10.33 8.26 7.56
N ALA A 85 10.76 7.01 7.56
CA ALA A 85 10.11 5.94 8.33
C ALA A 85 10.29 6.15 9.85
N ARG A 86 11.47 6.57 10.30
CA ARG A 86 11.72 6.98 11.69
C ARG A 86 10.81 8.12 12.11
N LEU A 87 10.67 9.15 11.28
CA LEU A 87 9.75 10.25 11.56
C LEU A 87 8.30 9.78 11.73
N TRP A 88 7.83 8.85 10.89
CA TRP A 88 6.52 8.22 11.09
C TRP A 88 6.43 7.46 12.42
N ASN A 89 7.47 6.71 12.78
CA ASN A 89 7.51 6.01 14.06
C ASN A 89 7.41 6.98 15.25
N ASP A 90 8.15 8.08 15.22
CA ASP A 90 8.12 9.10 16.27
C ASP A 90 6.72 9.72 16.40
N VAL A 91 6.07 10.01 15.27
CA VAL A 91 4.68 10.50 15.23
C VAL A 91 3.72 9.46 15.82
N PHE A 92 3.87 8.18 15.48
CA PHE A 92 3.01 7.11 16.00
C PHE A 92 3.19 6.91 17.51
N VAL A 93 4.43 6.93 17.99
CA VAL A 93 4.74 6.82 19.43
C VAL A 93 4.14 7.99 20.19
N LEU A 94 4.34 9.23 19.72
CA LEU A 94 3.76 10.42 20.34
C LEU A 94 2.23 10.35 20.39
N ALA A 95 1.60 10.06 19.25
CA ALA A 95 0.14 10.05 19.14
C ALA A 95 -0.51 8.98 20.04
N GLN A 96 0.10 7.81 20.15
CA GLN A 96 -0.37 6.74 21.04
C GLN A 96 -0.22 7.15 22.51
N ASN A 97 0.90 7.78 22.89
CA ASN A 97 1.10 8.30 24.25
C ASN A 97 0.08 9.35 24.61
N GLU A 98 -0.14 10.37 23.77
CA GLU A 98 -1.08 11.47 24.01
C GLU A 98 -2.52 10.98 24.22
N LEU A 99 -2.92 9.92 23.55
CA LEU A 99 -4.28 9.37 23.67
C LEU A 99 -4.38 8.17 24.62
N SER A 100 -3.29 7.82 25.33
CA SER A 100 -3.19 6.64 26.20
C SER A 100 -3.58 5.33 25.47
N ILE A 101 -3.13 5.20 24.23
CA ILE A 101 -3.28 4.01 23.41
C ILE A 101 -1.97 3.16 23.53
N PRO A 102 -2.06 1.85 23.75
CA PRO A 102 -0.87 1.00 23.85
C PRO A 102 0.03 1.13 22.62
N GLN A 103 1.36 1.15 22.85
CA GLN A 103 2.32 1.18 21.76
C GLN A 103 2.18 -0.08 20.88
N GLY A 104 2.38 0.09 19.57
CA GLY A 104 2.19 -0.98 18.60
C GLY A 104 0.72 -1.26 18.19
N THR A 105 -0.24 -0.49 18.71
CA THR A 105 -1.64 -0.56 18.27
C THR A 105 -1.80 -0.09 16.81
N ILE A 106 -1.08 0.97 16.42
CA ILE A 106 -0.99 1.39 15.02
C ILE A 106 -0.22 0.35 14.23
N LYS A 107 -0.74 -0.04 13.07
CA LYS A 107 0.00 -0.85 12.10
C LYS A 107 0.06 -0.14 10.76
N ALA A 108 1.23 -0.22 10.11
CA ALA A 108 1.49 0.47 8.86
C ALA A 108 2.09 -0.47 7.81
N THR A 109 1.57 -0.37 6.60
CA THR A 109 2.20 -0.91 5.40
C THR A 109 2.89 0.23 4.66
N VAL A 110 4.15 0.04 4.31
CA VAL A 110 4.93 1.04 3.58
C VAL A 110 4.89 0.73 2.09
N LEU A 111 4.50 1.71 1.29
CA LEU A 111 4.57 1.62 -0.16
C LEU A 111 6.01 1.93 -0.61
N ILE A 112 6.69 0.89 -1.10
CA ILE A 112 7.99 1.03 -1.75
C ILE A 112 7.74 1.43 -3.20
N GLU A 113 7.84 2.70 -3.48
CA GLU A 113 7.50 3.28 -4.78
C GLU A 113 8.54 4.28 -5.28
N THR A 114 9.70 4.35 -4.59
CA THR A 114 10.85 5.11 -5.03
C THR A 114 12.07 4.20 -5.11
N ILE A 115 12.96 4.44 -6.07
CA ILE A 115 14.17 3.61 -6.19
C ILE A 115 15.12 3.79 -4.99
N THR A 116 15.13 4.95 -4.37
CA THR A 116 15.94 5.22 -3.18
C THR A 116 15.52 4.36 -2.00
N ALA A 117 14.23 4.25 -1.71
CA ALA A 117 13.70 3.40 -0.63
C ALA A 117 14.03 1.92 -0.82
N THR A 118 14.18 1.45 -2.06
CA THR A 118 14.52 0.04 -2.34
C THR A 118 15.89 -0.37 -1.79
N PHE A 119 16.81 0.57 -1.63
CA PHE A 119 18.13 0.30 -1.05
C PHE A 119 18.15 0.34 0.49
N GLU A 120 17.03 0.73 1.13
CA GLU A 120 16.92 0.89 2.58
C GLU A 120 15.75 0.06 3.17
N LEU A 121 15.38 -1.06 2.54
CA LEU A 121 14.22 -1.86 2.96
C LEU A 121 14.37 -2.41 4.38
N HIS A 122 15.57 -2.88 4.75
CA HIS A 122 15.84 -3.39 6.09
C HIS A 122 15.74 -2.30 7.15
N GLU A 123 16.28 -1.14 6.85
CA GLU A 123 16.29 0.02 7.71
C GLU A 123 14.86 0.57 7.90
N ILE A 124 14.07 0.65 6.83
CA ILE A 124 12.65 1.06 6.89
C ILE A 124 11.86 0.12 7.79
N ILE A 125 12.02 -1.20 7.63
CA ILE A 125 11.36 -2.20 8.49
C ILE A 125 11.81 -2.05 9.94
N TYR A 126 13.10 -1.81 10.17
CA TYR A 126 13.66 -1.67 11.52
C TYR A 126 13.13 -0.43 12.23
N GLU A 127 13.10 0.72 11.58
CA GLU A 127 12.59 1.96 12.17
C GLU A 127 11.10 1.85 12.58
N LEU A 128 10.32 1.11 11.81
CA LEU A 128 8.89 0.90 12.08
C LEU A 128 8.58 -0.42 12.81
N LYS A 129 9.54 -1.13 13.35
CA LYS A 129 9.39 -2.52 13.84
C LYS A 129 8.20 -2.77 14.75
N GLU A 130 7.84 -1.83 15.63
CA GLU A 130 6.69 -1.95 16.53
C GLU A 130 5.33 -1.76 15.80
N HIS A 131 5.37 -1.10 14.66
CA HIS A 131 4.18 -0.72 13.89
C HIS A 131 4.10 -1.38 12.50
N MET A 132 5.16 -2.09 12.07
CA MET A 132 5.27 -2.66 10.73
C MET A 132 4.27 -3.78 10.50
N ALA A 133 3.45 -3.66 9.45
CA ALA A 133 2.61 -4.72 8.91
C ALA A 133 3.23 -5.37 7.67
N GLY A 134 3.85 -4.59 6.80
CA GLY A 134 4.48 -5.08 5.59
C GLY A 134 4.96 -3.98 4.65
N LEU A 135 5.57 -4.40 3.55
CA LEU A 135 5.94 -3.54 2.44
C LEU A 135 5.07 -3.87 1.22
N ASN A 136 4.76 -2.86 0.42
CA ASN A 136 4.00 -3.04 -0.82
C ASN A 136 4.82 -2.59 -2.03
N CYS A 137 4.81 -3.38 -3.09
CA CYS A 137 5.47 -3.05 -4.35
C CYS A 137 4.69 -2.01 -5.13
N GLY A 138 5.13 -0.75 -5.14
CA GLY A 138 4.66 0.26 -6.06
C GLY A 138 5.09 -0.04 -7.50
N ARG A 139 4.26 0.25 -8.49
CA ARG A 139 4.58 -0.02 -9.90
C ARG A 139 4.89 1.24 -10.67
N TRP A 140 3.89 2.09 -10.83
CA TRP A 140 3.96 3.28 -11.67
C TRP A 140 4.88 4.35 -11.11
N ASP A 141 4.75 4.60 -9.81
CA ASP A 141 5.60 5.56 -9.12
C ASP A 141 7.06 5.10 -9.04
N TYR A 142 7.29 3.80 -8.94
CA TYR A 142 8.64 3.22 -8.97
C TYR A 142 9.31 3.47 -10.34
N ILE A 143 8.58 3.19 -11.44
CA ILE A 143 9.04 3.48 -12.81
C ILE A 143 9.28 4.99 -12.98
N PHE A 144 8.36 5.83 -12.50
CA PHE A 144 8.52 7.28 -12.55
C PHE A 144 9.73 7.76 -11.73
N SER A 145 9.95 7.19 -10.56
CA SER A 145 11.13 7.47 -9.73
C SER A 145 12.44 7.12 -10.47
N TYR A 146 12.47 5.98 -11.15
CA TYR A 146 13.59 5.61 -12.02
C TYR A 146 13.85 6.67 -13.08
N ILE A 147 12.83 7.05 -13.84
CA ILE A 147 12.95 8.08 -14.88
C ILE A 147 13.44 9.40 -14.29
N LYS A 148 12.82 9.86 -13.19
CA LYS A 148 13.15 11.12 -12.54
C LYS A 148 14.59 11.17 -12.05
N LYS A 149 15.06 10.12 -11.41
CA LYS A 149 16.41 10.08 -10.80
C LYS A 149 17.51 9.90 -11.86
N LEU A 150 17.25 9.16 -12.93
CA LEU A 150 18.26 8.78 -13.92
C LEU A 150 18.18 9.53 -15.24
N ARG A 151 17.26 10.48 -15.39
CA ARG A 151 16.98 11.21 -16.64
C ARG A 151 18.17 11.91 -17.28
N ASN A 152 19.20 12.25 -16.49
CA ASN A 152 20.38 12.97 -16.98
C ASN A 152 21.56 12.02 -17.29
N LEU A 153 21.35 10.70 -17.15
CA LEU A 153 22.37 9.70 -17.43
C LEU A 153 22.12 9.04 -18.78
N ASN A 154 23.15 8.97 -19.61
CA ASN A 154 23.06 8.26 -20.88
C ASN A 154 22.81 6.76 -20.68
N GLY A 155 21.97 6.18 -21.54
CA GLY A 155 21.65 4.73 -21.49
C GLY A 155 20.53 4.33 -20.52
N TYR A 156 19.93 5.28 -19.80
CA TYR A 156 18.84 5.02 -18.85
C TYR A 156 17.45 5.41 -19.37
N VAL A 157 17.32 5.59 -20.68
CA VAL A 157 16.01 5.86 -21.30
C VAL A 157 15.21 4.58 -21.37
N LEU A 158 13.99 4.60 -20.83
CA LEU A 158 13.06 3.48 -20.90
C LEU A 158 12.26 3.50 -22.21
N PRO A 159 11.81 2.33 -22.70
CA PRO A 159 10.89 2.24 -23.82
C PRO A 159 9.50 2.78 -23.44
N ASP A 160 8.55 2.69 -24.38
CA ASP A 160 7.15 3.05 -24.11
C ASP A 160 6.63 2.36 -22.83
N ARG A 161 5.83 3.10 -22.07
CA ARG A 161 5.31 2.66 -20.78
C ARG A 161 4.60 1.29 -20.83
N GLY A 162 3.92 0.99 -21.93
CA GLY A 162 3.24 -0.29 -22.13
C GLY A 162 4.17 -1.50 -22.10
N GLN A 163 5.44 -1.30 -22.40
CA GLN A 163 6.48 -2.33 -22.40
C GLN A 163 7.14 -2.51 -21.02
N VAL A 164 7.03 -1.55 -20.12
CA VAL A 164 7.63 -1.61 -18.78
C VAL A 164 6.65 -2.27 -17.81
N THR A 165 6.67 -3.59 -17.80
CA THR A 165 5.82 -4.43 -16.93
C THR A 165 6.59 -4.87 -15.69
N MET A 166 5.91 -5.52 -14.74
CA MET A 166 6.58 -6.15 -13.57
C MET A 166 7.48 -7.33 -13.93
N ALA A 167 7.45 -7.78 -15.20
CA ALA A 167 8.28 -8.88 -15.69
C ALA A 167 9.62 -8.41 -16.29
N VAL A 168 9.81 -7.10 -16.55
CA VAL A 168 11.11 -6.60 -17.02
C VAL A 168 12.17 -6.72 -15.92
N PRO A 169 13.46 -6.90 -16.28
CA PRO A 169 14.50 -7.28 -15.31
C PRO A 169 14.53 -6.42 -14.03
N PHE A 170 14.63 -5.10 -14.15
CA PHE A 170 14.74 -4.25 -12.95
C PHE A 170 13.49 -4.25 -12.07
N MET A 171 12.28 -4.36 -12.66
CA MET A 171 11.03 -4.46 -11.90
C MET A 171 10.88 -5.83 -11.22
N SER A 172 11.30 -6.89 -11.89
CA SER A 172 11.30 -8.25 -11.33
C SER A 172 12.30 -8.37 -10.19
N SER A 173 13.52 -7.85 -10.35
CA SER A 173 14.53 -7.85 -9.28
C SER A 173 14.08 -7.05 -8.07
N TYR A 174 13.51 -5.86 -8.29
CA TYR A 174 12.92 -5.03 -7.23
C TYR A 174 11.85 -5.79 -6.45
N SER A 175 10.91 -6.43 -7.16
CA SER A 175 9.82 -7.20 -6.54
C SER A 175 10.36 -8.38 -5.70
N LYS A 176 11.33 -9.12 -6.22
CA LYS A 176 11.99 -10.22 -5.51
C LYS A 176 12.77 -9.75 -4.28
N LEU A 177 13.45 -8.59 -4.37
CA LEU A 177 14.17 -8.00 -3.23
C LEU A 177 13.21 -7.63 -2.10
N VAL A 178 12.03 -7.08 -2.43
CA VAL A 178 11.00 -6.79 -1.41
C VAL A 178 10.54 -8.07 -0.74
N ILE A 179 10.23 -9.14 -1.51
CA ILE A 179 9.83 -10.45 -0.96
C ILE A 179 10.92 -11.01 -0.06
N GLN A 180 12.16 -11.07 -0.52
CA GLN A 180 13.32 -11.58 0.23
C GLN A 180 13.46 -10.86 1.57
N THR A 181 13.46 -9.52 1.53
CA THR A 181 13.65 -8.69 2.72
C THR A 181 12.50 -8.85 3.71
N CYS A 182 11.25 -8.81 3.23
CA CYS A 182 10.06 -8.99 4.06
C CYS A 182 10.06 -10.35 4.76
N HIS A 183 10.26 -11.43 4.02
CA HIS A 183 10.22 -12.78 4.58
C HIS A 183 11.37 -13.04 5.55
N LYS A 184 12.57 -12.50 5.27
CA LYS A 184 13.69 -12.54 6.22
C LYS A 184 13.36 -11.84 7.55
N ARG A 185 12.53 -10.81 7.54
CA ARG A 185 12.12 -10.03 8.71
C ARG A 185 10.74 -10.43 9.25
N ARG A 186 10.08 -11.42 8.66
CA ARG A 186 8.74 -11.90 9.03
C ARG A 186 7.68 -10.80 9.02
N VAL A 187 7.71 -9.98 7.99
CA VAL A 187 6.67 -9.00 7.64
C VAL A 187 6.10 -9.33 6.26
N HIS A 188 4.89 -8.88 5.96
CA HIS A 188 4.22 -9.23 4.71
C HIS A 188 4.79 -8.48 3.50
N ALA A 189 4.98 -9.20 2.39
CA ALA A 189 5.32 -8.66 1.09
C ALA A 189 4.05 -8.56 0.23
N MET A 190 3.56 -7.34 -0.01
CA MET A 190 2.35 -7.12 -0.79
C MET A 190 2.70 -6.81 -2.25
N GLY A 191 2.03 -7.51 -3.17
CA GLY A 191 2.12 -7.24 -4.60
C GLY A 191 1.51 -5.91 -5.00
N GLY A 192 1.81 -5.48 -6.21
CA GLY A 192 1.32 -4.21 -6.75
C GLY A 192 -0.14 -4.26 -7.21
N MET A 193 -0.63 -3.13 -7.69
CA MET A 193 -1.98 -3.00 -8.23
C MET A 193 -1.96 -3.16 -9.75
N SER A 194 -2.82 -4.03 -10.28
CA SER A 194 -3.20 -3.99 -11.69
C SER A 194 -4.21 -2.86 -11.89
N ALA A 195 -3.88 -1.89 -12.76
CA ALA A 195 -4.72 -0.71 -12.99
C ALA A 195 -5.93 -0.98 -13.94
N LEU A 196 -6.22 -2.24 -14.21
CA LEU A 196 -7.37 -2.64 -15.02
C LEU A 196 -8.63 -2.67 -14.15
N ILE A 197 -9.74 -2.26 -14.73
CA ILE A 197 -11.07 -2.29 -14.10
C ILE A 197 -12.04 -3.07 -15.02
N PRO A 198 -13.12 -3.63 -14.48
CA PRO A 198 -14.15 -4.25 -15.31
C PRO A 198 -14.72 -3.29 -16.36
N ILE A 199 -14.83 -3.78 -17.59
CA ILE A 199 -15.35 -3.02 -18.74
C ILE A 199 -16.83 -3.37 -18.92
N LYS A 200 -17.68 -2.34 -19.00
CA LYS A 200 -19.11 -2.51 -19.26
C LYS A 200 -19.39 -2.47 -20.76
N ASN A 201 -20.39 -3.22 -21.18
CA ASN A 201 -20.92 -3.23 -22.56
C ASN A 201 -19.93 -3.74 -23.64
N ASP A 202 -18.88 -4.43 -23.24
CA ASP A 202 -17.95 -5.14 -24.14
C ASP A 202 -17.38 -6.36 -23.43
N ASP A 203 -18.03 -7.49 -23.58
CA ASP A 203 -17.65 -8.74 -22.92
C ASP A 203 -16.28 -9.26 -23.38
N ALA A 204 -15.91 -9.08 -24.63
CA ALA A 204 -14.62 -9.52 -25.14
C ALA A 204 -13.47 -8.71 -24.53
N ALA A 205 -13.61 -7.38 -24.52
CA ALA A 205 -12.61 -6.50 -23.88
C ALA A 205 -12.58 -6.73 -22.36
N ASN A 206 -13.72 -6.95 -21.71
CA ASN A 206 -13.79 -7.24 -20.28
C ASN A 206 -13.08 -8.55 -19.93
N ASN A 207 -13.33 -9.63 -20.67
CA ASN A 207 -12.68 -10.92 -20.46
C ASN A 207 -11.17 -10.83 -20.67
N ALA A 208 -10.71 -10.11 -21.69
CA ALA A 208 -9.29 -9.86 -21.92
C ALA A 208 -8.63 -9.05 -20.78
N ALA A 209 -9.32 -8.06 -20.23
CA ALA A 209 -8.84 -7.29 -19.08
C ALA A 209 -8.76 -8.16 -17.82
N ILE A 210 -9.78 -8.95 -17.52
CA ILE A 210 -9.81 -9.87 -16.38
C ILE A 210 -8.69 -10.91 -16.50
N GLU A 211 -8.44 -11.47 -17.68
CA GLU A 211 -7.38 -12.44 -17.89
C GLU A 211 -5.99 -11.83 -17.62
N LYS A 212 -5.74 -10.59 -18.04
CA LYS A 212 -4.51 -9.86 -17.68
C LYS A 212 -4.36 -9.69 -16.17
N VAL A 213 -5.46 -9.40 -15.45
CA VAL A 213 -5.45 -9.34 -13.99
C VAL A 213 -5.10 -10.70 -13.40
N ARG A 214 -5.70 -11.79 -13.89
CA ARG A 214 -5.40 -13.16 -13.44
C ARG A 214 -3.91 -13.49 -13.57
N GLN A 215 -3.34 -13.25 -14.73
CA GLN A 215 -1.91 -13.50 -15.00
C GLN A 215 -1.01 -12.65 -14.08
N ASP A 216 -1.38 -11.39 -13.83
CA ASP A 216 -0.67 -10.50 -12.91
C ASP A 216 -0.68 -11.06 -11.48
N LYS A 217 -1.85 -11.49 -10.98
CA LYS A 217 -1.99 -12.05 -9.64
C LYS A 217 -1.35 -13.41 -9.48
N LEU A 218 -1.43 -14.26 -10.50
CA LEU A 218 -0.74 -15.54 -10.52
C LEU A 218 0.79 -15.34 -10.45
N ARG A 219 1.35 -14.40 -11.21
CA ARG A 219 2.77 -14.06 -11.11
C ARG A 219 3.14 -13.58 -9.71
N GLU A 220 2.34 -12.71 -9.10
CA GLU A 220 2.61 -12.18 -7.76
C GLU A 220 2.64 -13.29 -6.72
N VAL A 221 1.61 -14.14 -6.64
CA VAL A 221 1.55 -15.20 -5.64
C VAL A 221 2.64 -16.26 -5.85
N THR A 222 2.94 -16.64 -7.11
CA THR A 222 4.01 -17.59 -7.41
C THR A 222 5.41 -17.02 -7.16
N ASN A 223 5.57 -15.70 -7.26
CA ASN A 223 6.79 -15.02 -6.82
C ASN A 223 6.96 -15.00 -5.30
N GLY A 224 5.89 -15.20 -4.53
CA GLY A 224 5.93 -15.27 -3.08
C GLY A 224 5.32 -14.08 -2.36
N HIS A 225 4.57 -13.22 -3.04
CA HIS A 225 3.81 -12.17 -2.34
C HIS A 225 2.74 -12.78 -1.43
N ASP A 226 2.53 -12.15 -0.27
CA ASP A 226 1.56 -12.57 0.76
C ASP A 226 0.16 -12.00 0.52
N GLY A 227 0.02 -11.12 -0.43
CA GLY A 227 -1.24 -10.47 -0.79
C GLY A 227 -1.04 -9.50 -1.94
N THR A 228 -2.12 -8.85 -2.33
CA THR A 228 -2.11 -7.96 -3.50
C THR A 228 -3.14 -6.84 -3.39
N TRP A 229 -3.10 -5.91 -4.35
CA TRP A 229 -4.07 -4.85 -4.53
C TRP A 229 -4.84 -5.01 -5.82
N VAL A 230 -6.11 -4.59 -5.82
CA VAL A 230 -6.95 -4.49 -7.01
C VAL A 230 -7.53 -3.08 -7.12
N ALA A 231 -7.71 -2.61 -8.36
CA ALA A 231 -8.20 -1.26 -8.63
C ALA A 231 -9.74 -1.11 -8.48
N HIS A 232 -10.46 -2.23 -8.40
CA HIS A 232 -11.92 -2.21 -8.36
C HIS A 232 -12.45 -3.37 -7.50
N PRO A 233 -13.51 -3.15 -6.68
CA PRO A 233 -14.07 -4.20 -5.83
C PRO A 233 -14.50 -5.47 -6.58
N GLY A 234 -14.96 -5.34 -7.82
CA GLY A 234 -15.34 -6.47 -8.69
C GLY A 234 -14.19 -7.43 -9.03
N LEU A 235 -12.94 -7.03 -8.78
CA LEU A 235 -11.75 -7.86 -9.01
C LEU A 235 -11.27 -8.58 -7.74
N VAL A 236 -11.85 -8.29 -6.58
CA VAL A 236 -11.44 -8.90 -5.30
C VAL A 236 -11.57 -10.42 -5.38
N LYS A 237 -12.70 -10.93 -5.88
CA LYS A 237 -12.89 -12.38 -6.01
C LYS A 237 -11.86 -13.03 -6.92
N VAL A 238 -11.54 -12.42 -8.04
CA VAL A 238 -10.52 -12.92 -9.00
C VAL A 238 -9.16 -13.06 -8.31
N ALA A 239 -8.74 -12.04 -7.56
CA ALA A 239 -7.47 -12.07 -6.83
C ALA A 239 -7.51 -13.09 -5.69
N MET A 240 -8.60 -13.13 -4.91
CA MET A 240 -8.76 -14.07 -3.80
C MET A 240 -8.74 -15.53 -4.23
N ASP A 241 -9.42 -15.88 -5.33
CA ASP A 241 -9.43 -17.25 -5.84
C ASP A 241 -8.01 -17.73 -6.17
N ILE A 242 -7.20 -16.87 -6.82
CA ILE A 242 -5.81 -17.19 -7.19
C ILE A 242 -4.92 -17.31 -5.94
N PHE A 243 -5.01 -16.35 -5.02
CA PHE A 243 -4.19 -16.41 -3.80
C PHE A 243 -4.58 -17.59 -2.91
N ASN A 244 -5.86 -17.90 -2.75
CA ASN A 244 -6.31 -19.05 -1.96
C ASN A 244 -5.84 -20.40 -2.56
N GLU A 245 -5.77 -20.50 -3.89
CA GLU A 245 -5.27 -21.70 -4.57
C GLU A 245 -3.76 -21.91 -4.38
N HIS A 246 -2.97 -20.84 -4.49
CA HIS A 246 -1.51 -20.91 -4.51
C HIS A 246 -0.84 -20.56 -3.17
N MET A 247 -1.57 -19.97 -2.23
CA MET A 247 -1.13 -19.66 -0.87
C MET A 247 -2.15 -20.20 0.14
N PRO A 248 -2.14 -21.50 0.43
CA PRO A 248 -3.10 -22.12 1.35
C PRO A 248 -2.87 -21.75 2.83
N THR A 249 -1.78 -21.05 3.13
CA THR A 249 -1.42 -20.56 4.46
C THR A 249 -1.59 -19.04 4.55
N ALA A 250 -1.44 -18.49 5.75
CA ALA A 250 -1.61 -17.04 5.97
C ALA A 250 -0.51 -16.17 5.32
N HIS A 251 0.61 -16.77 4.90
CA HIS A 251 1.76 -16.07 4.31
C HIS A 251 2.70 -17.02 3.57
N HIS A 252 3.61 -16.49 2.79
CA HIS A 252 4.64 -17.20 2.01
C HIS A 252 6.06 -17.10 2.62
N TYR A 253 6.24 -16.96 3.92
CA TYR A 253 7.56 -16.79 4.56
C TYR A 253 8.55 -17.93 4.30
N ASN A 254 8.08 -19.05 3.78
CA ASN A 254 8.92 -20.15 3.29
C ASN A 254 9.59 -19.85 1.94
N ILE A 255 9.08 -18.91 1.16
CA ILE A 255 9.65 -18.47 -0.13
C ILE A 255 10.66 -17.36 0.15
N LYS A 256 11.95 -17.70 0.24
CA LYS A 256 12.98 -16.77 0.72
C LYS A 256 13.68 -15.96 -0.37
N ARG A 257 13.67 -16.44 -1.60
CA ARG A 257 14.36 -15.81 -2.75
C ARG A 257 15.86 -15.54 -2.53
N GLU A 258 16.50 -16.28 -1.64
CA GLU A 258 17.95 -16.16 -1.37
C GLU A 258 18.76 -16.51 -2.62
N GLY A 259 19.70 -15.62 -3.00
CA GLY A 259 20.56 -15.81 -4.18
C GLY A 259 19.92 -15.43 -5.53
N GLU A 260 18.69 -14.89 -5.53
CA GLU A 260 18.05 -14.45 -6.79
C GLU A 260 18.13 -12.93 -7.03
N VAL A 261 18.62 -12.19 -6.05
CA VAL A 261 18.78 -10.71 -6.10
C VAL A 261 20.11 -10.32 -5.49
#